data_f0fb216828730c3cc791f7aa2323834b
#
_entry.id   f0fb216828730c3cc791f7aa2323834b
#
_cell.length_a   1.000
_cell.length_b   1.000
_cell.length_c   1.000
_cell.angle_alpha   90.00
_cell.angle_beta   90.00
_cell.angle_gamma   90.00
#
_symmetry.space_group_name_H-M   'P 1'
#
loop_
_entity.id
_entity.type
_entity.pdbx_description
1 polymer ?
#
loop_
_entity_poly.entity_id
_entity_poly.type
_entity_poly.pdbx_seq_one_letter_code
_entity_poly.pdbx_strand_id
1 'polypeptide(L)'
;MKKKLLIGAALILSVGMACTSGAGDWQSYSGDKRIEERVDSVLALMTLEEKIGQMTQYSAKSDIVTGPQVNTDIEPLLKKGYIGSLFHATSSAAIRKTQETALAESRLKIPVLFAFDVIHGFKTIFPIPLAESCAWDA
;
A
#
# COMPACT_ATOMS: atom_id res chain seq x y z
N MET A 1 -3.46 22.80 -76.52
CA MET A 1 -3.61 21.48 -75.88
C MET A 1 -3.17 21.60 -74.43
N LYS A 2 -4.13 21.71 -73.49
CA LYS A 2 -3.82 21.86 -72.04
C LYS A 2 -4.02 20.50 -71.36
N LYS A 3 -2.92 19.90 -70.86
CA LYS A 3 -2.97 18.66 -70.08
C LYS A 3 -3.39 19.03 -68.66
N LYS A 4 -4.52 18.52 -68.22
CA LYS A 4 -4.98 18.60 -66.84
C LYS A 4 -4.26 17.52 -66.02
N LEU A 5 -3.47 17.96 -65.02
CA LEU A 5 -2.83 17.09 -64.03
C LEU A 5 -3.84 16.82 -62.91
N LEU A 6 -4.30 15.59 -62.80
CA LEU A 6 -5.14 15.12 -61.69
C LEU A 6 -4.22 14.76 -60.52
N ILE A 7 -4.25 15.57 -59.49
CA ILE A 7 -3.60 15.28 -58.22
C ILE A 7 -4.58 14.43 -57.39
N GLY A 8 -4.28 13.16 -57.28
CA GLY A 8 -5.00 12.25 -56.39
C GLY A 8 -4.64 12.55 -54.94
N ALA A 9 -5.60 13.04 -54.18
CA ALA A 9 -5.47 13.19 -52.72
C ALA A 9 -5.55 11.78 -52.08
N ALA A 10 -4.42 11.27 -51.67
CA ALA A 10 -4.37 10.08 -50.83
C ALA A 10 -4.87 10.43 -49.42
N LEU A 11 -6.05 9.98 -49.09
CA LEU A 11 -6.62 10.08 -47.74
C LEU A 11 -5.89 9.08 -46.84
N ILE A 12 -4.93 9.55 -46.06
CA ILE A 12 -4.30 8.74 -45.01
C ILE A 12 -5.29 8.69 -43.83
N LEU A 13 -6.02 7.60 -43.72
CA LEU A 13 -6.78 7.27 -42.53
C LEU A 13 -5.75 6.89 -41.43
N SER A 14 -5.39 7.85 -40.59
CA SER A 14 -4.69 7.57 -39.34
C SER A 14 -5.69 6.94 -38.38
N VAL A 15 -5.67 5.62 -38.29
CA VAL A 15 -6.31 4.88 -37.20
C VAL A 15 -5.54 5.24 -35.94
N GLY A 16 -6.01 6.27 -35.24
CA GLY A 16 -5.59 6.57 -33.89
C GLY A 16 -6.03 5.42 -32.99
N MET A 17 -5.12 4.50 -32.72
CA MET A 17 -5.28 3.50 -31.68
C MET A 17 -5.20 4.26 -30.34
N ALA A 18 -6.36 4.76 -29.91
CA ALA A 18 -6.52 5.27 -28.57
C ALA A 18 -6.27 4.08 -27.62
N CYS A 19 -5.05 4.01 -27.08
CA CYS A 19 -4.81 3.27 -25.85
C CYS A 19 -5.65 3.97 -24.77
N THR A 20 -6.90 3.57 -24.63
CA THR A 20 -7.60 3.79 -23.38
C THR A 20 -6.87 2.94 -22.35
N SER A 21 -5.87 3.53 -21.69
CA SER A 21 -5.43 3.03 -20.40
C SER A 21 -6.70 2.96 -19.56
N GLY A 22 -7.19 1.75 -19.34
CA GLY A 22 -8.22 1.50 -18.36
C GLY A 22 -7.62 1.85 -17.00
N ALA A 23 -7.64 3.13 -16.67
CA ALA A 23 -7.61 3.55 -15.29
C ALA A 23 -8.86 2.92 -14.70
N GLY A 24 -8.69 1.78 -14.02
CA GLY A 24 -9.78 1.15 -13.31
C GLY A 24 -10.42 2.24 -12.46
N ASP A 25 -11.72 2.33 -12.54
CA ASP A 25 -12.49 3.28 -11.76
C ASP A 25 -12.29 2.95 -10.28
N TRP A 26 -11.25 3.53 -9.67
CA TRP A 26 -10.93 3.39 -8.24
C TRP A 26 -12.04 3.95 -7.36
N GLN A 27 -12.99 4.70 -7.94
CA GLN A 27 -14.16 5.21 -7.25
C GLN A 27 -15.17 4.10 -6.92
N SER A 28 -15.12 2.96 -7.58
CA SER A 28 -16.01 1.82 -7.28
C SER A 28 -15.67 1.10 -5.97
N TYR A 29 -14.53 1.45 -5.33
CA TYR A 29 -14.10 0.83 -4.07
C TYR A 29 -14.67 1.51 -2.82
N SER A 30 -15.26 2.69 -2.93
CA SER A 30 -15.83 3.43 -1.81
C SER A 30 -17.27 2.97 -1.54
N GLY A 31 -17.39 1.98 -0.66
CA GLY A 31 -18.71 1.44 -0.34
C GLY A 31 -19.55 2.28 0.63
N ASP A 32 -18.96 3.12 1.44
CA ASP A 32 -19.68 3.89 2.47
C ASP A 32 -19.23 5.35 2.48
N LYS A 33 -20.12 6.24 2.04
CA LYS A 33 -19.88 7.69 2.02
C LYS A 33 -19.45 8.26 3.38
N ARG A 34 -19.94 7.70 4.48
CA ARG A 34 -19.58 8.14 5.83
C ARG A 34 -18.11 7.82 6.14
N ILE A 35 -17.58 6.73 5.58
CA ILE A 35 -16.16 6.38 5.74
C ILE A 35 -15.32 7.38 4.96
N GLU A 36 -15.68 7.67 3.70
CA GLU A 36 -14.98 8.63 2.85
C GLU A 36 -14.96 10.04 3.49
N GLU A 37 -16.09 10.53 3.95
CA GLU A 37 -16.19 11.82 4.64
C GLU A 37 -15.30 11.90 5.89
N ARG A 38 -15.19 10.80 6.64
CA ARG A 38 -14.28 10.71 7.79
C ARG A 38 -12.82 10.67 7.38
N VAL A 39 -12.49 9.93 6.33
CA VAL A 39 -11.13 9.87 5.77
C VAL A 39 -10.72 11.26 5.30
N ASP A 40 -11.55 11.94 4.52
CA ASP A 40 -11.29 13.29 4.02
C ASP A 40 -11.09 14.30 5.17
N SER A 41 -11.92 14.20 6.20
CA SER A 41 -11.80 15.08 7.36
C SER A 41 -10.47 14.90 8.11
N VAL A 42 -9.98 13.65 8.25
CA VAL A 42 -8.68 13.36 8.85
C VAL A 42 -7.55 13.80 7.94
N LEU A 43 -7.63 13.52 6.64
CA LEU A 43 -6.62 13.94 5.65
C LEU A 43 -6.46 15.46 5.60
N ALA A 44 -7.55 16.22 5.77
CA ALA A 44 -7.49 17.68 5.83
C ALA A 44 -6.73 18.22 7.05
N LEU A 45 -6.67 17.46 8.14
CA LEU A 45 -5.93 17.83 9.35
C LEU A 45 -4.45 17.43 9.28
N MET A 46 -4.05 16.53 8.40
CA MET A 46 -2.71 15.96 8.32
C MET A 46 -1.72 16.92 7.66
N THR A 47 -0.51 17.01 8.25
CA THR A 47 0.65 17.60 7.56
C THR A 47 1.14 16.66 6.44
N LEU A 48 2.01 17.18 5.56
CA LEU A 48 2.60 16.36 4.50
C LEU A 48 3.42 15.21 5.08
N GLU A 49 4.17 15.45 6.14
CA GLU A 49 5.00 14.45 6.83
C GLU A 49 4.13 13.35 7.44
N GLU A 50 2.99 13.71 8.03
CA GLU A 50 2.05 12.74 8.57
C GLU A 50 1.40 11.90 7.46
N LYS A 51 1.07 12.49 6.31
CA LYS A 51 0.56 11.76 5.15
C LYS A 51 1.58 10.75 4.62
N ILE A 52 2.85 11.18 4.48
CA ILE A 52 3.95 10.29 4.08
C ILE A 52 4.13 9.19 5.14
N GLY A 53 4.07 9.55 6.41
CA GLY A 53 4.17 8.62 7.53
C GLY A 53 3.10 7.52 7.49
N GLN A 54 1.85 7.87 7.20
CA GLN A 54 0.76 6.89 7.06
C GLN A 54 0.98 5.92 5.88
N MET A 55 1.72 6.32 4.86
CA MET A 55 2.10 5.47 3.73
C MET A 55 3.39 4.65 4.01
N THR A 56 4.05 4.88 5.15
CA THR A 56 5.33 4.24 5.46
C THR A 56 5.12 3.02 6.36
N GLN A 57 5.76 1.92 5.97
CA GLN A 57 5.82 0.69 6.73
C GLN A 57 7.21 0.49 7.32
N TYR A 58 7.30 0.26 8.61
CA TYR A 58 8.53 -0.07 9.31
C TYR A 58 8.52 -1.53 9.78
N SER A 59 9.71 -2.09 9.97
CA SER A 59 9.86 -3.38 10.65
C SER A 59 9.91 -3.16 12.16
N ALA A 60 9.07 -3.86 12.91
CA ALA A 60 9.18 -3.91 14.35
C ALA A 60 10.48 -4.64 14.76
N LYS A 61 11.04 -4.28 15.91
CA LYS A 61 12.11 -5.10 16.50
C LYS A 61 11.51 -6.46 16.84
N SER A 62 11.97 -7.48 16.16
CA SER A 62 11.53 -8.85 16.34
C SER A 62 12.74 -9.72 16.67
N ASP A 63 12.56 -10.71 17.53
CA ASP A 63 13.55 -11.76 17.77
C ASP A 63 13.68 -12.73 16.59
N ILE A 64 12.87 -12.54 15.57
CA ILE A 64 12.89 -13.34 14.34
C ILE A 64 13.90 -12.71 13.38
N VAL A 65 15.00 -13.41 13.18
CA VAL A 65 16.13 -12.95 12.39
C VAL A 65 16.01 -13.46 10.96
N THR A 66 15.04 -12.95 10.20
CA THR A 66 14.95 -13.21 8.76
C THR A 66 14.78 -11.90 8.00
N GLY A 67 15.70 -11.63 7.08
CA GLY A 67 15.70 -10.41 6.27
C GLY A 67 16.53 -9.25 6.87
N PRO A 68 16.57 -8.11 6.17
CA PRO A 68 17.35 -6.96 6.60
C PRO A 68 16.77 -6.37 7.89
N GLN A 69 17.61 -6.29 8.92
CA GLN A 69 17.27 -5.65 10.19
C GLN A 69 17.44 -4.14 10.05
N VAL A 70 16.35 -3.41 10.08
CA VAL A 70 16.40 -1.96 10.16
C VAL A 70 16.34 -1.57 11.64
N ASN A 71 17.50 -1.19 12.20
CA ASN A 71 17.63 -0.71 13.59
C ASN A 71 17.11 0.74 13.74
N THR A 72 15.93 1.03 13.25
CA THR A 72 15.31 2.34 13.46
C THR A 72 14.58 2.33 14.79
N ASP A 73 14.85 3.34 15.63
CA ASP A 73 14.02 3.58 16.79
C ASP A 73 12.65 4.11 16.33
N ILE A 74 11.64 3.26 16.41
CA ILE A 74 10.29 3.57 15.92
C ILE A 74 9.49 4.45 16.89
N GLU A 75 9.85 4.51 18.18
CA GLU A 75 9.06 5.19 19.19
C GLU A 75 8.93 6.71 18.93
N PRO A 76 10.00 7.46 18.60
CA PRO A 76 9.87 8.87 18.25
C PRO A 76 9.04 9.11 16.98
N LEU A 77 9.11 8.22 16.01
CA LEU A 77 8.33 8.30 14.76
C LEU A 77 6.85 8.02 15.02
N LEU A 78 6.57 7.06 15.89
CA LEU A 78 5.22 6.72 16.31
C LEU A 78 4.51 7.88 16.98
N LYS A 79 5.20 8.56 17.92
CA LYS A 79 4.68 9.74 18.61
C LYS A 79 4.42 10.93 17.68
N LYS A 80 5.20 11.04 16.60
CA LYS A 80 4.99 12.04 15.55
C LYS A 80 3.88 11.67 14.56
N GLY A 81 3.34 10.45 14.60
CA GLY A 81 2.37 9.97 13.62
C GLY A 81 2.98 9.63 12.25
N TYR A 82 4.27 9.31 12.20
CA TYR A 82 5.02 9.04 10.98
C TYR A 82 5.12 7.54 10.65
N ILE A 83 4.24 6.74 11.22
CA ILE A 83 4.16 5.29 10.99
C ILE A 83 2.71 4.91 10.70
N GLY A 84 2.45 4.40 9.50
CA GLY A 84 1.15 3.86 9.12
C GLY A 84 1.01 2.37 9.42
N SER A 85 2.10 1.63 9.27
CA SER A 85 2.09 0.18 9.52
C SER A 85 3.41 -0.34 10.07
N LEU A 86 3.33 -1.44 10.83
CA LEU A 86 4.48 -2.17 11.36
C LEU A 86 4.43 -3.62 10.91
N PHE A 87 5.56 -4.08 10.41
CA PHE A 87 5.79 -5.44 9.97
C PHE A 87 6.49 -6.25 11.06
N HIS A 88 6.29 -7.56 11.09
CA HIS A 88 6.96 -8.50 11.99
C HIS A 88 6.68 -8.29 13.49
N ALA A 89 5.61 -7.61 13.85
CA ALA A 89 5.19 -7.53 15.25
C ALA A 89 4.44 -8.81 15.63
N THR A 90 5.05 -9.67 16.43
CA THR A 90 4.52 -11.00 16.77
C THR A 90 4.04 -11.12 18.21
N SER A 91 4.47 -10.22 19.10
CA SER A 91 4.06 -10.22 20.51
C SER A 91 2.81 -9.38 20.73
N SER A 92 1.76 -9.99 21.27
CA SER A 92 0.52 -9.29 21.63
C SER A 92 0.75 -8.13 22.59
N ALA A 93 1.69 -8.28 23.53
CA ALA A 93 2.05 -7.23 24.47
C ALA A 93 2.74 -6.05 23.76
N ALA A 94 3.67 -6.32 22.84
CA ALA A 94 4.33 -5.29 22.06
C ALA A 94 3.36 -4.56 21.12
N ILE A 95 2.47 -5.29 20.45
CA ILE A 95 1.41 -4.73 19.59
C ILE A 95 0.51 -3.79 20.41
N ARG A 96 0.05 -4.25 21.58
CA ARG A 96 -0.80 -3.43 22.47
C ARG A 96 -0.08 -2.16 22.91
N LYS A 97 1.16 -2.27 23.41
CA LYS A 97 1.96 -1.12 23.84
C LYS A 97 2.15 -0.12 22.71
N THR A 98 2.50 -0.58 21.50
CA THR A 98 2.66 0.27 20.32
C THR A 98 1.38 1.01 19.99
N GLN A 99 0.24 0.31 20.00
CA GLN A 99 -1.05 0.90 19.71
C GLN A 99 -1.46 1.94 20.78
N GLU A 100 -1.23 1.63 22.05
CA GLU A 100 -1.49 2.57 23.14
C GLU A 100 -0.65 3.83 22.99
N THR A 101 0.64 3.71 22.64
CA THR A 101 1.52 4.87 22.39
C THR A 101 1.01 5.69 21.20
N ALA A 102 0.63 5.05 20.08
CA ALA A 102 0.11 5.75 18.91
C ALA A 102 -1.16 6.54 19.26
N LEU A 103 -2.08 5.93 19.98
CA LEU A 103 -3.37 6.55 20.33
C LEU A 103 -3.25 7.61 21.44
N ALA A 104 -2.31 7.45 22.38
CA ALA A 104 -2.15 8.39 23.48
C ALA A 104 -1.26 9.59 23.12
N GLU A 105 -0.15 9.35 22.42
CA GLU A 105 0.94 10.34 22.29
C GLU A 105 1.03 10.97 20.89
N SER A 106 0.43 10.38 19.83
CA SER A 106 0.41 11.04 18.52
C SER A 106 -0.69 12.12 18.42
N ARG A 107 -0.44 13.13 17.60
CA ARG A 107 -1.34 14.30 17.47
C ARG A 107 -2.73 13.93 16.96
N LEU A 108 -2.81 13.07 15.94
CA LEU A 108 -4.08 12.69 15.30
C LEU A 108 -4.67 11.39 15.84
N LYS A 109 -3.95 10.68 16.71
CA LYS A 109 -4.40 9.45 17.37
C LYS A 109 -4.86 8.38 16.38
N ILE A 110 -4.17 8.28 15.24
CA ILE A 110 -4.46 7.29 14.23
C ILE A 110 -3.82 5.97 14.65
N PRO A 111 -4.58 4.86 14.67
CA PRO A 111 -4.05 3.56 15.01
C PRO A 111 -3.08 3.04 13.95
N VAL A 112 -2.09 2.26 14.36
CA VAL A 112 -1.11 1.62 13.46
C VAL A 112 -1.66 0.29 12.96
N LEU A 113 -1.46 -0.02 11.69
CA LEU A 113 -1.72 -1.33 11.13
C LEU A 113 -0.56 -2.28 11.44
N PHE A 114 -0.88 -3.53 11.75
CA PHE A 114 0.13 -4.58 11.98
C PHE A 114 0.01 -5.66 10.92
N ALA A 115 1.16 -6.07 10.39
CA ALA A 115 1.25 -7.12 9.41
C ALA A 115 2.41 -8.07 9.73
N PHE A 116 2.30 -9.28 9.22
CA PHE A 116 3.34 -10.28 9.30
C PHE A 116 3.39 -11.07 7.99
N ASP A 117 4.59 -11.31 7.50
CA ASP A 117 4.82 -12.08 6.30
C ASP A 117 4.99 -13.55 6.66
N VAL A 118 3.99 -14.35 6.33
CA VAL A 118 3.93 -15.77 6.66
C VAL A 118 3.79 -16.60 5.38
N ILE A 119 4.73 -16.44 4.47
CA ILE A 119 4.70 -17.03 3.11
C ILE A 119 4.37 -18.53 3.14
N HIS A 120 4.93 -19.26 4.09
CA HIS A 120 4.72 -20.71 4.22
C HIS A 120 4.57 -21.18 5.68
N GLY A 121 4.03 -20.32 6.53
CA GLY A 121 3.78 -20.61 7.94
C GLY A 121 4.63 -19.81 8.92
N PHE A 122 4.24 -19.80 10.19
CA PHE A 122 4.93 -19.08 11.25
C PHE A 122 5.49 -20.01 12.32
N LYS A 123 4.64 -20.60 13.15
CA LYS A 123 5.02 -21.62 14.15
C LYS A 123 4.91 -23.01 13.57
N THR A 124 3.90 -23.25 12.78
CA THR A 124 3.75 -24.44 11.94
C THR A 124 4.23 -24.07 10.55
N ILE A 125 5.20 -24.80 10.03
CA ILE A 125 5.80 -24.56 8.73
C ILE A 125 5.14 -25.47 7.71
N PHE A 126 4.71 -24.88 6.61
CA PHE A 126 4.16 -25.56 5.43
C PHE A 126 5.19 -25.56 4.30
N PRO A 127 5.03 -26.38 3.26
CA PRO A 127 5.82 -26.26 2.06
C PRO A 127 5.72 -24.86 1.46
N ILE A 128 6.77 -24.39 0.78
CA ILE A 128 6.68 -23.12 0.06
C ILE A 128 5.67 -23.23 -1.09
N PRO A 129 5.00 -22.12 -1.51
CA PRO A 129 3.98 -22.16 -2.55
C PRO A 129 4.42 -22.82 -3.86
N LEU A 130 5.70 -22.68 -4.21
CA LEU A 130 6.28 -23.36 -5.38
C LEU A 130 6.28 -24.90 -5.22
N ALA A 131 6.57 -25.40 -4.03
CA ALA A 131 6.54 -26.84 -3.74
C ALA A 131 5.10 -27.37 -3.73
N GLU A 132 4.14 -26.60 -3.19
CA GLU A 132 2.72 -26.95 -3.23
C GLU A 132 2.20 -26.99 -4.67
N SER A 133 2.59 -26.07 -5.54
CA SER A 133 2.19 -26.06 -6.92
C SER A 133 2.72 -27.27 -7.72
N CYS A 134 3.81 -27.89 -7.27
CA CYS A 134 4.35 -29.12 -7.87
C CYS A 134 3.52 -30.37 -7.54
N ALA A 135 2.60 -30.31 -6.59
CA ALA A 135 1.74 -31.45 -6.24
C ALA A 135 0.67 -31.74 -7.30
N TRP A 136 0.36 -30.77 -8.19
CA TRP A 136 -0.67 -30.88 -9.23
C TRP A 136 -2.07 -31.27 -8.68
N ASP A 137 -2.31 -30.97 -7.42
CA ASP A 137 -3.56 -31.22 -6.70
C ASP A 137 -4.03 -29.88 -6.07
N ALA A 138 -5.36 -29.67 -6.07
CA ALA A 138 -5.96 -28.43 -5.62
C ALA A 138 -6.61 -28.56 -4.25
#